data_60e329e4ce8bd8d8f5e6d4e88a771cac
#
_entry.id   60e329e4ce8bd8d8f5e6d4e88a771cac
#
_cell.length_a   1.000
_cell.length_b   1.000
_cell.length_c   1.000
_cell.angle_alpha   90.00
_cell.angle_beta   90.00
_cell.angle_gamma   90.00
#
_symmetry.space_group_name_H-M   'P 1'
#
loop_
_entity.id
_entity.type
_entity.pdbx_description
1 polymer ?
#
loop_
_entity_poly.entity_id
_entity_poly.type
_entity_poly.pdbx_seq_one_letter_code
_entity_poly.pdbx_strand_id
1 'polypeptide(L)'
;TYFKVIDKVIIDLFNRPIDLQPKGILDMGCGNGAFIEHIFNVIEQQTLRGKMLDDHPLFLVGADFNKAALKVTRANLIAADIWAKVIWGDIGRPDLLANDLKEDYNIELQDLLNVRTFLDHNRIWQKPKSITNRISNSKGAYAFEGKRISNNLVEDSLLEHFIKWKPYVQKFGLLIIELHTVDPILTAASLGKTAATAYDATHGYSDQYIVEVNVFNSVANEAGLQSDKRYFTKFPDNELATVSVNLLKGN
;
A
#
# COMPACT_ATOMS: atom_id res chain seq x y z
N THR A 1 -13.85 -9.46 3.94
CA THR A 1 -12.69 -10.36 3.83
C THR A 1 -11.40 -9.59 4.07
N TYR A 2 -10.82 -8.84 3.12
CA TYR A 2 -9.64 -8.00 3.37
C TYR A 2 -9.93 -6.93 4.42
N PHE A 3 -11.07 -6.28 4.33
CA PHE A 3 -11.49 -5.21 5.23
C PHE A 3 -11.52 -5.63 6.70
N LYS A 4 -11.88 -6.87 7.03
CA LYS A 4 -11.85 -7.33 8.44
C LYS A 4 -10.45 -7.29 9.07
N VAL A 5 -9.40 -7.54 8.28
CA VAL A 5 -8.02 -7.43 8.77
C VAL A 5 -7.64 -5.96 8.93
N ILE A 6 -8.04 -5.12 7.96
CA ILE A 6 -7.85 -3.67 8.02
C ILE A 6 -8.56 -3.10 9.25
N ASP A 7 -9.83 -3.42 9.46
CA ASP A 7 -10.62 -2.95 10.59
C ASP A 7 -9.92 -3.27 11.92
N LYS A 8 -9.38 -4.49 12.05
CA LYS A 8 -8.63 -4.88 13.24
C LYS A 8 -7.39 -3.98 13.46
N VAL A 9 -6.61 -3.70 12.40
CA VAL A 9 -5.45 -2.82 12.50
C VAL A 9 -5.87 -1.42 12.93
N ILE A 10 -6.90 -0.87 12.31
CA ILE A 10 -7.44 0.46 12.60
C ILE A 10 -7.95 0.54 14.04
N ILE A 11 -8.76 -0.41 14.46
CA ILE A 11 -9.29 -0.48 15.82
C ILE A 11 -8.16 -0.57 16.84
N ASP A 12 -7.18 -1.43 16.61
CA ASP A 12 -6.03 -1.60 17.52
C ASP A 12 -5.16 -0.33 17.62
N LEU A 13 -5.01 0.43 16.52
CA LEU A 13 -4.23 1.67 16.52
C LEU A 13 -4.97 2.83 17.19
N PHE A 14 -6.26 3.02 16.86
CA PHE A 14 -7.04 4.17 17.31
C PHE A 14 -7.76 3.96 18.65
N ASN A 15 -7.53 2.82 19.31
CA ASN A 15 -7.88 2.56 20.73
C ASN A 15 -6.69 2.73 21.68
N ARG A 16 -5.48 3.08 21.21
CA ARG A 16 -4.34 3.40 22.07
C ARG A 16 -4.54 4.74 22.80
N PRO A 17 -3.73 5.06 23.80
CA PRO A 17 -3.63 6.43 24.30
C PRO A 17 -3.42 7.43 23.17
N ILE A 18 -4.04 8.61 23.24
CA ILE A 18 -4.10 9.57 22.14
C ILE A 18 -2.74 10.00 21.59
N ASP A 19 -1.76 10.14 22.47
CA ASP A 19 -0.37 10.49 22.16
C ASP A 19 0.40 9.38 21.40
N LEU A 20 -0.12 8.15 21.45
CA LEU A 20 0.41 6.98 20.75
C LEU A 20 -0.35 6.63 19.45
N GLN A 21 -1.35 7.44 19.10
CA GLN A 21 -2.13 7.26 17.87
C GLN A 21 -1.53 8.06 16.70
N PRO A 22 -1.75 7.62 15.45
CA PRO A 22 -1.51 8.48 14.29
C PRO A 22 -2.40 9.73 14.36
N LYS A 23 -1.89 10.86 13.87
CA LYS A 23 -2.69 12.09 13.73
C LYS A 23 -3.83 11.92 12.72
N GLY A 24 -3.70 10.97 11.83
CA GLY A 24 -4.68 10.67 10.80
C GLY A 24 -4.18 9.60 9.85
N ILE A 25 -4.69 9.62 8.63
CA ILE A 25 -4.43 8.59 7.61
C ILE A 25 -4.10 9.25 6.29
N LEU A 26 -3.11 8.71 5.60
CA LEU A 26 -2.86 8.99 4.20
C LEU A 26 -3.18 7.74 3.38
N ASP A 27 -4.14 7.83 2.46
CA ASP A 27 -4.43 6.82 1.44
C ASP A 27 -3.74 7.20 0.13
N MET A 28 -2.65 6.52 -0.19
CA MET A 28 -1.92 6.70 -1.45
C MET A 28 -2.50 5.80 -2.53
N GLY A 29 -2.96 6.40 -3.63
CA GLY A 29 -3.77 5.72 -4.65
C GLY A 29 -5.24 5.67 -4.24
N CYS A 30 -5.78 6.78 -3.72
CA CYS A 30 -7.10 6.82 -3.09
C CYS A 30 -8.28 6.55 -4.04
N GLY A 31 -8.05 6.54 -5.35
CA GLY A 31 -9.06 6.20 -6.36
C GLY A 31 -10.32 7.07 -6.27
N ASN A 32 -11.41 6.48 -5.81
CA ASN A 32 -12.69 7.17 -5.60
C ASN A 32 -12.94 7.60 -4.14
N GLY A 33 -12.01 7.35 -3.23
CA GLY A 33 -12.12 7.71 -1.82
C GLY A 33 -12.89 6.72 -0.92
N ALA A 34 -13.43 5.64 -1.49
CA ALA A 34 -14.24 4.68 -0.73
C ALA A 34 -13.46 4.01 0.42
N PHE A 35 -12.15 3.85 0.29
CA PHE A 35 -11.33 3.28 1.35
C PHE A 35 -11.13 4.25 2.52
N ILE A 36 -10.96 5.54 2.24
CA ILE A 36 -10.91 6.59 3.27
C ILE A 36 -12.24 6.64 4.03
N GLU A 37 -13.36 6.64 3.31
CA GLU A 37 -14.70 6.61 3.90
C GLU A 37 -14.88 5.38 4.80
N HIS A 38 -14.49 4.19 4.33
CA HIS A 38 -14.57 2.97 5.13
C HIS A 38 -13.75 3.08 6.43
N ILE A 39 -12.49 3.51 6.34
CA ILE A 39 -11.62 3.64 7.52
C ILE A 39 -12.15 4.70 8.48
N PHE A 40 -12.63 5.84 7.97
CA PHE A 40 -13.24 6.87 8.81
C PHE A 40 -14.41 6.32 9.60
N ASN A 41 -15.34 5.61 8.95
CA ASN A 41 -16.49 4.99 9.60
C ASN A 41 -16.07 3.97 10.68
N VAL A 42 -15.03 3.18 10.44
CA VAL A 42 -14.49 2.26 11.45
C VAL A 42 -13.95 3.03 12.66
N ILE A 43 -13.19 4.10 12.43
CA ILE A 43 -12.64 4.91 13.53
C ILE A 43 -13.77 5.57 14.33
N GLU A 44 -14.69 6.25 13.64
CA GLU A 44 -15.79 6.98 14.26
C GLU A 44 -16.66 6.07 15.12
N GLN A 45 -17.05 4.90 14.58
CA GLN A 45 -18.05 4.05 15.22
C GLN A 45 -17.47 3.04 16.20
N GLN A 46 -16.18 2.65 16.07
CA GLN A 46 -15.64 1.48 16.77
C GLN A 46 -14.39 1.78 17.61
N THR A 47 -13.96 3.04 17.70
CA THR A 47 -12.73 3.37 18.44
C THR A 47 -12.90 4.45 19.50
N LEU A 48 -11.94 4.53 20.42
CA LEU A 48 -11.84 5.63 21.39
C LEU A 48 -11.64 6.97 20.68
N ARG A 49 -10.87 7.00 19.57
CA ARG A 49 -10.67 8.20 18.78
C ARG A 49 -11.98 8.75 18.23
N GLY A 50 -12.89 7.88 17.78
CA GLY A 50 -14.20 8.28 17.27
C GLY A 50 -15.04 9.05 18.31
N LYS A 51 -14.89 8.73 19.60
CA LYS A 51 -15.56 9.44 20.70
C LYS A 51 -14.92 10.79 21.05
N MET A 52 -13.78 11.12 20.44
CA MET A 52 -12.96 12.29 20.77
C MET A 52 -12.67 13.15 19.54
N LEU A 53 -13.41 12.98 18.44
CA LEU A 53 -13.14 13.69 17.18
C LEU A 53 -13.24 15.20 17.31
N ASP A 54 -14.10 15.72 18.19
CA ASP A 54 -14.25 17.15 18.44
C ASP A 54 -12.96 17.74 19.07
N ASP A 55 -12.35 17.04 20.02
CA ASP A 55 -11.13 17.47 20.71
C ASP A 55 -9.86 17.04 19.96
N HIS A 56 -9.95 15.91 19.27
CA HIS A 56 -8.83 15.29 18.55
C HIS A 56 -9.25 14.89 17.13
N PRO A 57 -9.40 15.84 16.20
CA PRO A 57 -9.84 15.56 14.84
C PRO A 57 -8.83 14.68 14.10
N LEU A 58 -9.32 13.92 13.13
CA LEU A 58 -8.49 13.14 12.22
C LEU A 58 -8.02 13.99 11.04
N PHE A 59 -6.74 13.91 10.73
CA PHE A 59 -6.20 14.47 9.50
C PHE A 59 -6.22 13.41 8.41
N LEU A 60 -7.23 13.49 7.54
CA LEU A 60 -7.40 12.54 6.43
C LEU A 60 -6.82 13.11 5.13
N VAL A 61 -6.06 12.30 4.42
CA VAL A 61 -5.46 12.65 3.14
C VAL A 61 -5.74 11.55 2.12
N GLY A 62 -6.32 11.94 0.98
CA GLY A 62 -6.36 11.12 -0.23
C GLY A 62 -5.35 11.65 -1.23
N ALA A 63 -4.39 10.84 -1.64
CA ALA A 63 -3.42 11.18 -2.66
C ALA A 63 -3.54 10.23 -3.85
N ASP A 64 -3.50 10.75 -5.07
CA ASP A 64 -3.53 9.97 -6.29
C ASP A 64 -2.75 10.65 -7.41
N PHE A 65 -2.13 9.86 -8.27
CA PHE A 65 -1.46 10.35 -9.47
C PHE A 65 -2.46 10.81 -10.53
N ASN A 66 -3.63 10.17 -10.58
CA ASN A 66 -4.67 10.46 -11.56
C ASN A 66 -5.55 11.63 -11.10
N LYS A 67 -5.41 12.78 -11.76
CA LYS A 67 -6.20 13.98 -11.46
C LYS A 67 -7.73 13.79 -11.61
N ALA A 68 -8.17 12.86 -12.46
CA ALA A 68 -9.59 12.55 -12.57
C ALA A 68 -10.10 11.81 -11.33
N ALA A 69 -9.31 10.85 -10.79
CA ALA A 69 -9.62 10.19 -9.53
C ALA A 69 -9.77 11.19 -8.39
N LEU A 70 -8.85 12.16 -8.26
CA LEU A 70 -8.93 13.20 -7.22
C LEU A 70 -10.23 14.01 -7.23
N LYS A 71 -10.80 14.26 -8.42
CA LYS A 71 -12.11 14.95 -8.53
C LYS A 71 -13.23 14.09 -7.98
N VAL A 72 -13.22 12.80 -8.30
CA VAL A 72 -14.23 11.83 -7.82
C VAL A 72 -14.09 11.65 -6.31
N THR A 73 -12.88 11.49 -5.81
CA THR A 73 -12.60 11.39 -4.37
C THR A 73 -13.17 12.58 -3.61
N ARG A 74 -12.90 13.82 -4.06
CA ARG A 74 -13.44 15.02 -3.42
C ARG A 74 -14.97 15.00 -3.38
N ALA A 75 -15.62 14.70 -4.51
CA ALA A 75 -17.07 14.66 -4.59
C ALA A 75 -17.66 13.62 -3.63
N ASN A 76 -17.10 12.43 -3.57
CA ASN A 76 -17.60 11.36 -2.71
C ASN A 76 -17.39 11.67 -1.23
N LEU A 77 -16.22 12.17 -0.83
CA LEU A 77 -15.95 12.51 0.57
C LEU A 77 -16.81 13.70 1.05
N ILE A 78 -17.05 14.69 0.19
CA ILE A 78 -17.99 15.78 0.49
C ILE A 78 -19.43 15.23 0.65
N ALA A 79 -19.85 14.34 -0.24
CA ALA A 79 -21.18 13.72 -0.15
C ALA A 79 -21.36 12.86 1.10
N ALA A 80 -20.28 12.28 1.62
CA ALA A 80 -20.23 11.50 2.86
C ALA A 80 -20.02 12.37 4.12
N ASP A 81 -19.95 13.69 3.99
CA ASP A 81 -19.63 14.65 5.07
C ASP A 81 -18.27 14.34 5.77
N ILE A 82 -17.29 13.90 5.00
CA ILE A 82 -15.95 13.57 5.49
C ILE A 82 -14.96 14.66 5.08
N TRP A 83 -14.35 15.31 6.06
CA TRP A 83 -13.30 16.31 5.84
C TRP A 83 -11.96 15.63 5.57
N ALA A 84 -11.50 15.75 4.33
CA ALA A 84 -10.21 15.21 3.91
C ALA A 84 -9.49 16.18 2.96
N LYS A 85 -8.17 16.15 2.99
CA LYS A 85 -7.32 16.78 1.97
C LYS A 85 -7.19 15.81 0.81
N VAL A 86 -7.47 16.28 -0.40
CA VAL A 86 -7.33 15.46 -1.62
C VAL A 86 -6.30 16.15 -2.50
N ILE A 87 -5.12 15.56 -2.61
CA ILE A 87 -3.93 16.16 -3.23
C ILE A 87 -3.35 15.24 -4.31
N TRP A 88 -2.60 15.83 -5.23
CA TRP A 88 -1.85 15.02 -6.18
C TRP A 88 -0.65 14.37 -5.48
N GLY A 89 -0.36 13.11 -5.81
CA GLY A 89 0.79 12.39 -5.28
C GLY A 89 1.30 11.34 -6.24
N ASP A 90 2.62 11.16 -6.25
CA ASP A 90 3.31 10.09 -6.97
C ASP A 90 3.91 9.12 -5.95
N ILE A 91 3.51 7.85 -6.01
CA ILE A 91 4.03 6.81 -5.13
C ILE A 91 5.57 6.65 -5.25
N GLY A 92 6.15 6.99 -6.39
CA GLY A 92 7.59 7.00 -6.61
C GLY A 92 8.32 8.18 -5.95
N ARG A 93 7.58 9.19 -5.47
CA ARG A 93 8.12 10.46 -4.93
C ARG A 93 7.50 10.84 -3.58
N PRO A 94 7.68 10.00 -2.54
CA PRO A 94 7.18 10.32 -1.20
C PRO A 94 7.77 11.59 -0.61
N ASP A 95 8.96 11.99 -1.06
CA ASP A 95 9.62 13.23 -0.68
C ASP A 95 8.81 14.46 -1.05
N LEU A 96 8.23 14.52 -2.25
CA LEU A 96 7.38 15.62 -2.69
C LEU A 96 6.09 15.67 -1.86
N LEU A 97 5.44 14.53 -1.69
CA LEU A 97 4.23 14.43 -0.88
C LEU A 97 4.46 14.88 0.56
N ALA A 98 5.60 14.48 1.16
CA ALA A 98 5.97 14.88 2.51
C ALA A 98 6.20 16.40 2.62
N ASN A 99 6.86 17.01 1.62
CA ASN A 99 7.07 18.45 1.56
C ASN A 99 5.74 19.21 1.43
N ASP A 100 4.86 18.81 0.52
CA ASP A 100 3.55 19.44 0.33
C ASP A 100 2.71 19.39 1.62
N LEU A 101 2.68 18.24 2.31
CA LEU A 101 1.97 18.11 3.58
C LEU A 101 2.58 19.00 4.69
N LYS A 102 3.91 19.13 4.70
CA LYS A 102 4.59 19.94 5.68
C LYS A 102 4.38 21.45 5.43
N GLU A 103 4.52 21.89 4.19
CA GLU A 103 4.42 23.30 3.81
C GLU A 103 2.98 23.81 3.90
N ASP A 104 2.02 23.04 3.36
CA ASP A 104 0.63 23.49 3.27
C ASP A 104 -0.18 23.29 4.57
N TYR A 105 0.16 22.27 5.36
CA TYR A 105 -0.66 21.84 6.50
C TYR A 105 0.12 21.69 7.81
N ASN A 106 1.43 21.85 7.81
CA ASN A 106 2.31 21.59 8.95
C ASN A 106 2.15 20.16 9.54
N ILE A 107 1.92 19.19 8.67
CA ILE A 107 1.80 17.76 9.00
C ILE A 107 3.02 17.01 8.50
N GLU A 108 3.65 16.26 9.38
CA GLU A 108 4.71 15.32 9.00
C GLU A 108 4.08 14.03 8.45
N LEU A 109 4.50 13.59 7.27
CA LEU A 109 3.99 12.37 6.65
C LEU A 109 4.15 11.13 7.57
N GLN A 110 5.22 11.07 8.36
CA GLN A 110 5.45 10.00 9.35
C GLN A 110 4.47 10.01 10.53
N ASP A 111 3.75 11.10 10.77
CA ASP A 111 2.74 11.21 11.83
C ASP A 111 1.39 10.62 11.41
N LEU A 112 1.24 10.23 10.15
CA LEU A 112 0.06 9.57 9.60
C LEU A 112 0.28 8.05 9.50
N LEU A 113 -0.80 7.28 9.63
CA LEU A 113 -0.82 5.91 9.13
C LEU A 113 -0.89 5.96 7.61
N ASN A 114 0.12 5.41 6.95
CA ASN A 114 0.13 5.32 5.50
C ASN A 114 -0.59 4.05 5.06
N VAL A 115 -1.55 4.16 4.15
CA VAL A 115 -2.29 3.02 3.61
C VAL A 115 -2.21 2.99 2.08
N ARG A 116 -2.30 1.79 1.51
CA ARG A 116 -2.30 1.56 0.06
C ARG A 116 -3.11 0.33 -0.30
N THR A 117 -3.79 0.40 -1.41
CA THR A 117 -4.60 -0.70 -1.92
C THR A 117 -4.25 -0.97 -3.38
N PHE A 118 -3.61 -2.12 -3.64
CA PHE A 118 -3.25 -2.59 -4.99
C PHE A 118 -2.44 -1.57 -5.80
N LEU A 119 -1.40 -1.00 -5.20
CA LEU A 119 -0.67 0.12 -5.80
C LEU A 119 0.82 -0.14 -6.03
N ASP A 120 1.50 -0.88 -5.16
CA ASP A 120 2.97 -0.99 -5.23
C ASP A 120 3.43 -1.71 -6.51
N HIS A 121 2.64 -2.64 -7.03
CA HIS A 121 2.91 -3.31 -8.32
C HIS A 121 2.66 -2.39 -9.54
N ASN A 122 1.89 -1.33 -9.39
CA ASN A 122 1.54 -0.35 -10.44
C ASN A 122 2.47 0.86 -10.49
N ARG A 123 3.56 0.86 -9.73
CA ARG A 123 4.53 1.96 -9.77
C ARG A 123 5.10 2.15 -11.18
N ILE A 124 5.33 3.39 -11.58
CA ILE A 124 5.98 3.68 -12.85
C ILE A 124 7.39 3.08 -12.85
N TRP A 125 7.70 2.31 -13.89
CA TRP A 125 9.00 1.68 -14.01
C TRP A 125 10.12 2.71 -14.06
N GLN A 126 11.09 2.52 -13.19
CA GLN A 126 12.38 3.20 -13.24
C GLN A 126 13.45 2.17 -12.98
N LYS A 127 14.47 2.16 -13.86
CA LYS A 127 15.63 1.30 -13.62
C LYS A 127 16.25 1.67 -12.26
N PRO A 128 16.47 0.70 -11.37
CA PRO A 128 17.05 0.99 -10.06
C PRO A 128 18.43 1.63 -10.21
N LYS A 129 18.73 2.60 -9.35
CA LYS A 129 20.02 3.28 -9.31
C LYS A 129 21.09 2.39 -8.69
N SER A 130 20.72 1.60 -7.70
CA SER A 130 21.56 0.61 -7.03
C SER A 130 21.16 -0.79 -7.49
N ILE A 131 22.05 -1.44 -8.24
CA ILE A 131 21.85 -2.82 -8.70
C ILE A 131 22.60 -3.73 -7.73
N THR A 132 21.87 -4.62 -7.07
CA THR A 132 22.46 -5.67 -6.23
C THR A 132 22.83 -6.87 -7.09
N ASN A 133 23.76 -7.69 -6.63
CA ASN A 133 24.10 -8.96 -7.30
C ASN A 133 23.21 -10.11 -6.81
N ARG A 134 21.93 -9.80 -6.49
CA ARG A 134 20.98 -10.81 -6.01
C ARG A 134 20.65 -11.84 -7.10
N ILE A 135 20.31 -13.02 -6.67
CA ILE A 135 19.59 -13.98 -7.49
C ILE A 135 18.13 -13.88 -7.11
N SER A 136 17.29 -13.46 -8.06
CA SER A 136 15.86 -13.29 -7.82
C SER A 136 15.20 -14.61 -7.47
N ASN A 137 14.31 -14.58 -6.49
CA ASN A 137 13.42 -15.68 -6.15
C ASN A 137 12.09 -15.63 -6.92
N SER A 138 11.78 -14.49 -7.56
CA SER A 138 10.57 -14.38 -8.38
C SER A 138 10.64 -15.24 -9.63
N LYS A 139 9.54 -15.90 -9.95
CA LYS A 139 9.30 -16.68 -11.17
C LYS A 139 8.43 -15.93 -12.17
N GLY A 140 8.02 -14.72 -11.84
CA GLY A 140 7.21 -13.88 -12.70
C GLY A 140 7.91 -13.50 -14.01
N ALA A 141 7.13 -13.08 -15.01
CA ALA A 141 7.61 -12.53 -16.28
C ALA A 141 7.30 -11.03 -16.32
N TYR A 142 8.32 -10.21 -16.49
CA TYR A 142 8.19 -8.75 -16.43
C TYR A 142 8.65 -8.10 -17.73
N ALA A 143 7.92 -7.06 -18.14
CA ALA A 143 8.26 -6.25 -19.29
C ALA A 143 7.96 -4.78 -19.03
N PHE A 144 8.63 -3.90 -19.77
CA PHE A 144 8.34 -2.48 -19.86
C PHE A 144 8.46 -2.04 -21.31
N GLU A 145 7.43 -1.39 -21.82
CA GLU A 145 7.35 -0.99 -23.25
C GLU A 145 7.63 -2.17 -24.19
N GLY A 146 7.10 -3.34 -23.88
CA GLY A 146 7.28 -4.56 -24.69
C GLY A 146 8.67 -5.21 -24.58
N LYS A 147 9.58 -4.69 -23.77
CA LYS A 147 10.91 -5.26 -23.56
C LYS A 147 10.99 -5.97 -22.23
N ARG A 148 11.50 -7.21 -22.25
CA ARG A 148 11.68 -8.00 -21.02
C ARG A 148 12.63 -7.29 -20.04
N ILE A 149 12.21 -7.28 -18.77
CA ILE A 149 13.01 -6.85 -17.63
C ILE A 149 13.44 -8.11 -16.86
N SER A 150 14.68 -8.15 -16.38
CA SER A 150 15.11 -9.23 -15.50
C SER A 150 14.45 -9.14 -14.13
N ASN A 151 14.13 -10.28 -13.54
CA ASN A 151 13.52 -10.39 -12.23
C ASN A 151 14.36 -9.70 -11.15
N ASN A 152 15.69 -9.80 -11.23
CA ASN A 152 16.63 -9.10 -10.33
C ASN A 152 16.39 -7.58 -10.32
N LEU A 153 16.22 -6.97 -11.49
CA LEU A 153 15.97 -5.52 -11.58
C LEU A 153 14.58 -5.14 -11.03
N VAL A 154 13.58 -6.01 -11.16
CA VAL A 154 12.26 -5.77 -10.58
C VAL A 154 12.33 -5.77 -9.05
N GLU A 155 13.04 -6.73 -8.46
CA GLU A 155 13.26 -6.78 -7.02
C GLU A 155 14.10 -5.60 -6.52
N ASP A 156 15.18 -5.22 -7.24
CA ASP A 156 15.97 -4.03 -6.89
C ASP A 156 15.15 -2.73 -6.98
N SER A 157 14.28 -2.62 -7.99
CA SER A 157 13.35 -1.49 -8.12
C SER A 157 12.36 -1.44 -6.95
N LEU A 158 11.83 -2.59 -6.52
CA LEU A 158 10.93 -2.67 -5.37
C LEU A 158 11.68 -2.34 -4.06
N LEU A 159 12.92 -2.80 -3.92
CA LEU A 159 13.78 -2.47 -2.77
C LEU A 159 14.02 -0.95 -2.68
N GLU A 160 14.41 -0.32 -3.79
CA GLU A 160 14.62 1.12 -3.84
C GLU A 160 13.34 1.89 -3.52
N HIS A 161 12.20 1.40 -3.99
CA HIS A 161 10.89 1.95 -3.68
C HIS A 161 10.60 1.92 -2.18
N PHE A 162 10.77 0.78 -1.50
CA PHE A 162 10.58 0.69 -0.06
C PHE A 162 11.57 1.52 0.74
N ILE A 163 12.84 1.60 0.31
CA ILE A 163 13.84 2.46 0.95
C ILE A 163 13.42 3.93 0.91
N LYS A 164 12.84 4.41 -0.20
CA LYS A 164 12.31 5.78 -0.32
C LYS A 164 11.16 6.04 0.65
N TRP A 165 10.31 5.06 0.89
CA TRP A 165 9.17 5.20 1.80
C TRP A 165 9.51 4.99 3.27
N LYS A 166 10.57 4.26 3.59
CA LYS A 166 10.93 3.89 4.96
C LYS A 166 10.92 5.07 5.95
N PRO A 167 11.51 6.25 5.66
CA PRO A 167 11.51 7.36 6.62
C PRO A 167 10.12 7.82 7.04
N TYR A 168 9.14 7.66 6.18
CA TYR A 168 7.77 8.17 6.36
C TYR A 168 6.80 7.17 6.99
N VAL A 169 7.22 5.91 7.13
CA VAL A 169 6.36 4.83 7.64
C VAL A 169 6.88 4.17 8.91
N GLN A 170 8.00 4.64 9.45
CA GLN A 170 8.62 4.03 10.64
C GLN A 170 7.76 4.13 11.89
N LYS A 171 7.04 5.25 12.07
CA LYS A 171 6.33 5.55 13.32
C LYS A 171 5.05 4.74 13.48
N PHE A 172 4.18 4.74 12.48
CA PHE A 172 2.87 4.08 12.54
C PHE A 172 2.72 2.91 11.58
N GLY A 173 3.62 2.80 10.62
CA GLY A 173 3.64 1.71 9.64
C GLY A 173 3.05 2.06 8.30
N LEU A 174 3.11 1.08 7.42
CA LEU A 174 2.55 1.07 6.09
C LEU A 174 1.59 -0.10 5.98
N LEU A 175 0.28 0.21 5.95
CA LEU A 175 -0.78 -0.77 5.80
C LEU A 175 -1.05 -0.99 4.32
N ILE A 176 -0.84 -2.20 3.84
CA ILE A 176 -0.91 -2.54 2.42
C ILE A 176 -1.92 -3.68 2.20
N ILE A 177 -2.77 -3.53 1.20
CA ILE A 177 -3.42 -4.63 0.50
C ILE A 177 -2.73 -4.73 -0.86
N GLU A 178 -2.06 -5.86 -1.14
CA GLU A 178 -1.30 -5.98 -2.38
C GLU A 178 -1.64 -7.22 -3.17
N LEU A 179 -1.51 -7.10 -4.49
CA LEU A 179 -1.69 -8.17 -5.45
C LEU A 179 -0.37 -8.93 -5.66
N HIS A 180 -0.48 -10.25 -5.78
CA HIS A 180 0.68 -11.13 -5.94
C HIS A 180 0.48 -12.11 -7.08
N THR A 181 1.56 -12.43 -7.78
CA THR A 181 1.62 -13.57 -8.69
C THR A 181 1.85 -14.88 -7.91
N VAL A 182 1.61 -15.99 -8.57
CA VAL A 182 1.87 -17.34 -8.07
C VAL A 182 2.89 -17.98 -9.01
N ASP A 183 3.71 -18.88 -8.48
CA ASP A 183 4.66 -19.65 -9.30
C ASP A 183 3.96 -20.24 -10.54
N PRO A 184 4.49 -20.04 -11.76
CA PRO A 184 3.84 -20.48 -13.00
C PRO A 184 3.57 -22.00 -13.05
N ILE A 185 4.42 -22.83 -12.44
CA ILE A 185 4.21 -24.28 -12.39
C ILE A 185 3.02 -24.61 -11.51
N LEU A 186 2.92 -23.93 -10.35
CA LEU A 186 1.79 -24.09 -9.43
C LEU A 186 0.50 -23.54 -10.04
N THR A 187 0.58 -22.40 -10.75
CA THR A 187 -0.55 -21.82 -11.48
C THR A 187 -1.06 -22.80 -12.54
N ALA A 188 -0.18 -23.40 -13.32
CA ALA A 188 -0.55 -24.39 -14.35
C ALA A 188 -1.19 -25.65 -13.74
N ALA A 189 -0.69 -26.12 -12.59
CA ALA A 189 -1.29 -27.25 -11.88
C ALA A 189 -2.64 -26.94 -11.22
N SER A 190 -2.98 -25.65 -11.11
CA SER A 190 -4.16 -25.14 -10.40
C SER A 190 -5.10 -24.32 -11.29
N LEU A 191 -5.16 -24.64 -12.59
CA LEU A 191 -6.02 -23.95 -13.56
C LEU A 191 -7.47 -23.88 -13.07
N GLY A 192 -8.04 -22.67 -13.13
CA GLY A 192 -9.39 -22.39 -12.67
C GLY A 192 -9.57 -22.36 -11.14
N LYS A 193 -8.51 -22.60 -10.36
CA LYS A 193 -8.55 -22.58 -8.88
C LYS A 193 -7.85 -21.34 -8.30
N THR A 194 -7.17 -20.56 -9.10
CA THR A 194 -6.49 -19.33 -8.69
C THR A 194 -6.80 -18.18 -9.64
N ALA A 195 -6.92 -16.96 -9.12
CA ALA A 195 -7.08 -15.75 -9.91
C ALA A 195 -5.84 -15.45 -10.76
N ALA A 196 -4.66 -15.95 -10.40
CA ALA A 196 -3.41 -15.78 -11.14
C ALA A 196 -3.54 -16.22 -12.60
N THR A 197 -4.33 -17.27 -12.90
CA THR A 197 -4.57 -17.73 -14.28
C THR A 197 -5.21 -16.68 -15.19
N ALA A 198 -5.90 -15.69 -14.61
CA ALA A 198 -6.57 -14.63 -15.40
C ALA A 198 -5.63 -13.46 -15.71
N TYR A 199 -4.75 -13.06 -14.78
CA TYR A 199 -3.91 -11.87 -14.97
C TYR A 199 -2.45 -12.16 -15.29
N ASP A 200 -1.91 -13.35 -15.01
CA ASP A 200 -0.54 -13.72 -15.39
C ASP A 200 -0.30 -13.59 -16.91
N ALA A 201 -1.32 -13.91 -17.72
CA ALA A 201 -1.24 -13.76 -19.16
C ALA A 201 -1.13 -12.30 -19.63
N THR A 202 -1.51 -11.33 -18.80
CA THR A 202 -1.52 -9.90 -19.16
C THR A 202 -0.37 -9.11 -18.56
N HIS A 203 0.38 -9.64 -17.59
CA HIS A 203 1.48 -8.96 -16.90
C HIS A 203 2.52 -8.35 -17.84
N GLY A 204 2.94 -9.09 -18.85
CA GLY A 204 3.93 -8.63 -19.80
C GLY A 204 3.48 -7.47 -20.70
N TYR A 205 2.18 -7.13 -20.68
CA TYR A 205 1.60 -6.07 -21.52
C TYR A 205 1.06 -4.89 -20.72
N SER A 206 0.91 -5.03 -19.41
CA SER A 206 0.26 -4.02 -18.56
C SER A 206 1.24 -3.16 -17.78
N ASP A 207 2.56 -3.34 -17.96
CA ASP A 207 3.61 -2.65 -17.20
C ASP A 207 3.40 -2.74 -15.67
N GLN A 208 2.89 -3.89 -15.22
CA GLN A 208 2.69 -4.20 -13.81
C GLN A 208 3.80 -5.13 -13.29
N TYR A 209 4.28 -4.86 -12.09
CA TYR A 209 5.42 -5.57 -11.49
C TYR A 209 4.98 -6.35 -10.27
N ILE A 210 4.07 -7.32 -10.52
CA ILE A 210 3.46 -8.14 -9.48
C ILE A 210 4.41 -9.29 -9.13
N VAL A 211 4.93 -9.28 -7.90
CA VAL A 211 5.81 -10.34 -7.38
C VAL A 211 5.04 -11.27 -6.45
N GLU A 212 5.61 -12.43 -6.17
CA GLU A 212 5.05 -13.40 -5.21
C GLU A 212 5.05 -12.84 -3.79
N VAL A 213 4.15 -13.30 -2.93
CA VAL A 213 4.01 -12.86 -1.52
C VAL A 213 5.32 -12.93 -0.75
N ASN A 214 6.05 -14.04 -0.88
CA ASN A 214 7.32 -14.25 -0.20
C ASN A 214 8.43 -13.32 -0.72
N VAL A 215 8.47 -13.04 -2.03
CA VAL A 215 9.40 -12.10 -2.64
C VAL A 215 9.13 -10.68 -2.15
N PHE A 216 7.86 -10.24 -2.16
CA PHE A 216 7.43 -8.94 -1.65
C PHE A 216 7.88 -8.72 -0.20
N ASN A 217 7.57 -9.69 0.68
CA ASN A 217 7.94 -9.61 2.09
C ASN A 217 9.46 -9.66 2.32
N SER A 218 10.19 -10.46 1.53
CA SER A 218 11.65 -10.53 1.61
C SER A 218 12.28 -9.19 1.25
N VAL A 219 11.83 -8.55 0.17
CA VAL A 219 12.32 -7.25 -0.28
C VAL A 219 11.95 -6.14 0.70
N ALA A 220 10.73 -6.16 1.25
CA ALA A 220 10.33 -5.22 2.30
C ALA A 220 11.22 -5.35 3.54
N ASN A 221 11.50 -6.59 3.97
CA ASN A 221 12.40 -6.85 5.11
C ASN A 221 13.84 -6.37 4.84
N GLU A 222 14.36 -6.58 3.64
CA GLU A 222 15.67 -6.07 3.20
C GLU A 222 15.73 -4.53 3.26
N ALA A 223 14.63 -3.85 2.92
CA ALA A 223 14.50 -2.40 3.08
C ALA A 223 14.42 -1.97 4.55
N GLY A 224 14.31 -2.90 5.50
CA GLY A 224 14.12 -2.64 6.92
C GLY A 224 12.68 -2.32 7.29
N LEU A 225 11.72 -2.86 6.54
CA LEU A 225 10.30 -2.81 6.82
C LEU A 225 9.79 -4.22 7.14
N GLN A 226 9.53 -4.48 8.43
CA GLN A 226 9.10 -5.81 8.86
C GLN A 226 7.58 -5.94 8.92
N SER A 227 7.11 -7.09 8.49
CA SER A 227 5.70 -7.48 8.62
C SER A 227 5.31 -7.72 10.07
N ASP A 228 4.28 -7.04 10.55
CA ASP A 228 3.67 -7.35 11.85
C ASP A 228 2.83 -8.62 11.74
N LYS A 229 3.34 -9.72 12.28
CA LYS A 229 2.74 -11.05 12.18
C LYS A 229 1.29 -11.14 12.70
N ARG A 230 0.87 -10.19 13.55
CA ARG A 230 -0.50 -10.17 14.10
C ARG A 230 -1.55 -9.81 13.05
N TYR A 231 -1.12 -9.12 11.98
CA TYR A 231 -2.00 -8.57 10.94
C TYR A 231 -1.70 -9.15 9.55
N PHE A 232 -0.58 -9.85 9.41
CA PHE A 232 -0.26 -10.47 8.13
C PHE A 232 -1.26 -11.57 7.79
N THR A 233 -1.90 -11.46 6.63
CA THR A 233 -2.89 -12.43 6.15
C THR A 233 -2.79 -12.58 4.63
N LYS A 234 -2.92 -13.79 4.15
CA LYS A 234 -2.94 -14.13 2.72
C LYS A 234 -4.34 -14.57 2.28
N PHE A 235 -4.67 -14.36 1.03
CA PHE A 235 -5.95 -14.75 0.44
C PHE A 235 -5.77 -15.41 -0.92
N PRO A 236 -6.13 -16.72 -1.03
CA PRO A 236 -6.43 -17.65 0.07
C PRO A 236 -5.21 -17.85 1.00
N ASP A 237 -5.43 -18.36 2.21
CA ASP A 237 -4.35 -18.62 3.16
C ASP A 237 -3.65 -19.95 2.86
N ASN A 238 -3.05 -20.01 1.68
CA ASN A 238 -2.26 -21.12 1.18
C ASN A 238 -1.25 -20.64 0.13
N GLU A 239 -0.63 -21.55 -0.61
CA GLU A 239 0.36 -21.27 -1.64
C GLU A 239 -0.20 -20.60 -2.90
N LEU A 240 -1.51 -20.64 -3.13
CA LEU A 240 -2.21 -19.98 -4.24
C LEU A 240 -2.61 -18.54 -3.91
N ALA A 241 -2.06 -17.95 -2.86
CA ALA A 241 -2.38 -16.60 -2.43
C ALA A 241 -2.03 -15.56 -3.49
N THR A 242 -3.02 -14.81 -3.93
CA THR A 242 -2.90 -13.72 -4.90
C THR A 242 -3.09 -12.34 -4.28
N VAL A 243 -3.49 -12.28 -3.02
CA VAL A 243 -3.63 -11.03 -2.27
C VAL A 243 -3.04 -11.22 -0.87
N SER A 244 -2.36 -10.21 -0.37
CA SER A 244 -2.00 -10.14 1.05
C SER A 244 -2.44 -8.82 1.68
N VAL A 245 -2.71 -8.88 2.98
CA VAL A 245 -2.82 -7.70 3.85
C VAL A 245 -1.63 -7.71 4.79
N ASN A 246 -0.97 -6.57 4.91
CA ASN A 246 0.26 -6.46 5.68
C ASN A 246 0.36 -5.09 6.36
N LEU A 247 0.78 -5.06 7.62
CA LEU A 247 1.25 -3.85 8.29
C LEU A 247 2.77 -3.93 8.39
N LEU A 248 3.46 -3.23 7.50
CA LEU A 248 4.91 -3.11 7.49
C LEU A 248 5.34 -2.02 8.47
N LYS A 249 6.34 -2.31 9.29
CA LYS A 249 6.90 -1.38 10.29
C LYS A 249 8.41 -1.26 10.12
N GLY A 250 8.93 -0.07 10.37
CA GLY A 250 10.38 0.13 10.48
C GLY A 250 10.98 -0.65 11.65
N ASN A 251 12.21 -1.13 11.46
CA ASN A 251 13.04 -1.71 12.53
C ASN A 251 13.62 -0.61 13.38
#